data_a2cc91e060fc7e7e9b624586cfb1213b
#
_entry.id   a2cc91e060fc7e7e9b624586cfb1213b
#
_cell.length_a   1.000
_cell.length_b   1.000
_cell.length_c   1.000
_cell.angle_alpha   90.00
_cell.angle_beta   90.00
_cell.angle_gamma   90.00
#
_symmetry.space_group_name_H-M   'P 1'
#
loop_
_entity.id
_entity.type
_entity.pdbx_description
1 polymer ?
#
loop_
_entity_poly.entity_id
_entity_poly.type
_entity_poly.pdbx_seq_one_letter_code
_entity_poly.pdbx_strand_id
1 'polypeptide(L)'
;FTSPEFVVQYRAAEHLFGNARSAWSFFKGVSNPLAAAKRYHDAMIAAGGYSGIPPILDIEDRYSPKVKTTVDKAWAQLQEMEQLSGREVMGYSAGWFWDLWCAPFIPLTHPIYTRDLWEADPGPNTPIKGWPNGGIMTQTILDWRAPGFIDTAGNPGHIDLSDVDEAVFNSWVGP
;
A
#
# COMPACT_ATOMS: atom_id res chain seq x y z
N PHE A 1 -12.06 8.94 3.36
CA PHE A 1 -11.59 10.29 2.98
C PHE A 1 -10.65 10.14 1.79
N THR A 2 -10.89 10.87 0.74
CA THR A 2 -9.95 11.03 -0.38
C THR A 2 -9.39 12.44 -0.25
N SER A 3 -8.06 12.58 -0.34
CA SER A 3 -7.46 13.92 -0.32
C SER A 3 -8.06 14.77 -1.46
N PRO A 4 -8.47 16.00 -1.20
CA PRO A 4 -8.97 16.90 -2.26
C PRO A 4 -7.96 17.12 -3.39
N GLU A 5 -6.67 17.00 -3.06
CA GLU A 5 -5.56 17.21 -4.00
C GLU A 5 -5.12 15.94 -4.71
N PHE A 6 -5.67 14.77 -4.34
CA PHE A 6 -5.23 13.47 -4.85
C PHE A 6 -5.17 13.43 -6.39
N VAL A 7 -6.23 13.87 -7.07
CA VAL A 7 -6.32 13.83 -8.53
C VAL A 7 -5.22 14.69 -9.16
N VAL A 8 -4.97 15.87 -8.60
CA VAL A 8 -3.95 16.80 -9.10
C VAL A 8 -2.55 16.21 -8.90
N GLN A 9 -2.28 15.69 -7.71
CA GLN A 9 -0.99 15.09 -7.37
C GLN A 9 -0.70 13.83 -8.21
N TYR A 10 -1.69 12.95 -8.36
CA TYR A 10 -1.53 11.73 -9.14
C TYR A 10 -1.27 12.00 -10.62
N ARG A 11 -1.95 13.01 -11.20
CA ARG A 11 -1.69 13.45 -12.57
C ARG A 11 -0.34 14.14 -12.73
N ALA A 12 0.08 14.92 -11.73
CA ALA A 12 1.42 15.52 -11.76
C ALA A 12 2.51 14.43 -11.70
N ALA A 13 2.32 13.38 -10.90
CA ALA A 13 3.22 12.23 -10.86
C ALA A 13 3.33 11.52 -12.23
N GLU A 14 2.27 11.52 -13.04
CA GLU A 14 2.32 10.99 -14.41
C GLU A 14 3.35 11.67 -15.29
N HIS A 15 3.45 12.98 -15.21
CA HIS A 15 4.43 13.75 -15.97
C HIS A 15 5.87 13.50 -15.52
N LEU A 16 6.07 13.15 -14.24
CA LEU A 16 7.41 12.92 -13.68
C LEU A 16 7.86 11.45 -13.81
N PHE A 17 6.95 10.51 -13.64
CA PHE A 17 7.26 9.09 -13.45
C PHE A 17 6.58 8.17 -14.47
N GLY A 18 5.74 8.69 -15.36
CA GLY A 18 5.01 7.89 -16.33
C GLY A 18 4.19 6.79 -15.66
N ASN A 19 4.45 5.53 -16.04
CA ASN A 19 3.80 4.35 -15.46
C ASN A 19 4.34 3.94 -14.08
N ALA A 20 5.50 4.49 -13.65
CA ALA A 20 6.11 4.17 -12.36
C ALA A 20 5.44 4.93 -11.21
N ARG A 21 4.13 4.85 -11.11
CA ARG A 21 3.34 5.45 -10.03
C ARG A 21 2.25 4.52 -9.53
N SER A 22 1.86 4.69 -8.28
CA SER A 22 0.71 4.04 -7.69
C SER A 22 0.07 4.95 -6.64
N ALA A 23 -1.00 4.47 -6.05
CA ALA A 23 -1.63 5.10 -4.90
C ALA A 23 -2.06 4.03 -3.92
N TRP A 24 -2.11 4.38 -2.65
CA TRP A 24 -2.57 3.49 -1.61
C TRP A 24 -3.94 3.87 -1.08
N SER A 25 -4.68 2.88 -0.63
CA SER A 25 -5.91 3.01 0.15
C SER A 25 -5.61 2.66 1.60
N PHE A 26 -5.70 3.61 2.51
CA PHE A 26 -5.55 3.31 3.94
C PHE A 26 -6.76 2.51 4.43
N PHE A 27 -6.50 1.33 4.97
CA PHE A 27 -7.52 0.49 5.58
C PHE A 27 -7.93 1.05 6.94
N LYS A 28 -9.24 1.20 7.14
CA LYS A 28 -9.83 1.56 8.44
C LYS A 28 -10.77 0.47 8.92
N GLY A 29 -10.42 -0.23 9.98
CA GLY A 29 -11.18 -1.35 10.52
C GLY A 29 -12.64 -1.05 10.90
N VAL A 30 -12.97 0.22 11.15
CA VAL A 30 -14.35 0.69 11.42
C VAL A 30 -15.15 0.99 10.15
N SER A 31 -14.50 1.10 8.99
CA SER A 31 -15.16 1.43 7.74
C SER A 31 -15.81 0.20 7.10
N ASN A 32 -16.80 0.43 6.24
CA ASN A 32 -17.26 -0.60 5.32
C ASN A 32 -16.18 -0.83 4.24
N PRO A 33 -15.60 -2.03 4.14
CA PRO A 33 -14.48 -2.30 3.25
C PRO A 33 -14.85 -2.14 1.76
N LEU A 34 -16.03 -2.59 1.34
CA LEU A 34 -16.48 -2.48 -0.04
C LEU A 34 -16.69 -1.02 -0.46
N ALA A 35 -17.31 -0.22 0.42
CA ALA A 35 -17.46 1.21 0.16
C ALA A 35 -16.11 1.95 0.17
N ALA A 36 -15.13 1.49 0.92
CA ALA A 36 -13.78 2.06 0.91
C ALA A 36 -13.07 1.73 -0.41
N ALA A 37 -13.12 0.49 -0.86
CA ALA A 37 -12.59 0.05 -2.15
C ALA A 37 -13.21 0.82 -3.31
N LYS A 38 -14.53 0.99 -3.30
CA LYS A 38 -15.22 1.77 -4.34
C LYS A 38 -14.78 3.23 -4.37
N ARG A 39 -14.66 3.89 -3.23
CA ARG A 39 -14.17 5.29 -3.18
C ARG A 39 -12.75 5.41 -3.72
N TYR A 40 -11.89 4.46 -3.40
CA TYR A 40 -10.54 4.41 -3.95
C TYR A 40 -10.57 4.27 -5.48
N HIS A 41 -11.35 3.31 -5.99
CA HIS A 41 -11.52 3.11 -7.43
C HIS A 41 -12.03 4.37 -8.13
N ASP A 42 -13.10 4.98 -7.62
CA ASP A 42 -13.68 6.20 -8.20
C ASP A 42 -12.66 7.34 -8.25
N ALA A 43 -11.81 7.47 -7.22
CA ALA A 43 -10.73 8.46 -7.19
C ALA A 43 -9.64 8.15 -8.23
N MET A 44 -9.25 6.89 -8.39
CA MET A 44 -8.29 6.47 -9.40
C MET A 44 -8.80 6.75 -10.81
N ILE A 45 -10.05 6.43 -11.11
CA ILE A 45 -10.66 6.73 -12.42
C ILE A 45 -10.71 8.23 -12.68
N ALA A 46 -11.10 9.04 -11.69
CA ALA A 46 -11.08 10.50 -11.80
C ALA A 46 -9.68 11.07 -12.04
N ALA A 47 -8.65 10.39 -11.55
CA ALA A 47 -7.25 10.77 -11.72
C ALA A 47 -6.61 10.32 -13.04
N GLY A 48 -7.31 9.57 -13.87
CA GLY A 48 -6.81 9.07 -15.17
C GLY A 48 -6.60 7.56 -15.21
N GLY A 49 -7.00 6.84 -14.16
CA GLY A 49 -6.91 5.38 -14.07
C GLY A 49 -5.67 4.86 -13.36
N TYR A 50 -5.51 3.56 -13.41
CA TYR A 50 -4.38 2.86 -12.80
C TYR A 50 -3.14 2.93 -13.71
N SER A 51 -1.96 2.87 -13.09
CA SER A 51 -0.68 2.88 -13.80
C SER A 51 0.05 1.52 -13.70
N GLY A 52 1.34 1.46 -13.99
CA GLY A 52 2.13 0.22 -13.98
C GLY A 52 2.18 -0.45 -12.61
N ILE A 53 2.58 0.28 -11.58
CA ILE A 53 2.69 -0.26 -10.22
C ILE A 53 1.31 -0.70 -9.69
N PRO A 54 1.18 -1.86 -9.03
CA PRO A 54 -0.08 -2.35 -8.47
C PRO A 54 -0.73 -1.33 -7.52
N PRO A 55 -2.07 -1.32 -7.40
CA PRO A 55 -2.75 -0.63 -6.32
C PRO A 55 -2.32 -1.18 -4.97
N ILE A 56 -2.31 -0.35 -3.93
CA ILE A 56 -1.80 -0.71 -2.62
C ILE A 56 -2.90 -0.57 -1.56
N LEU A 57 -3.04 -1.59 -0.71
CA LEU A 57 -3.84 -1.52 0.51
C LEU A 57 -2.93 -1.43 1.72
N ASP A 58 -2.94 -0.29 2.39
CA ASP A 58 -2.17 -0.01 3.59
C ASP A 58 -2.93 -0.51 4.82
N ILE A 59 -2.34 -1.49 5.53
CA ILE A 59 -2.98 -2.23 6.64
C ILE A 59 -2.21 -1.98 7.93
N GLU A 60 -2.49 -0.84 8.58
CA GLU A 60 -1.84 -0.42 9.82
C GLU A 60 -2.81 0.13 10.88
N ASP A 61 -4.13 -0.05 10.69
CA ASP A 61 -5.12 0.48 11.63
C ASP A 61 -5.44 -0.50 12.78
N ARG A 62 -5.10 -0.09 13.99
CA ARG A 62 -5.35 -0.82 15.25
C ARG A 62 -6.81 -0.81 15.73
N TYR A 63 -7.72 -0.28 14.98
CA TYR A 63 -9.00 0.20 15.51
C TYR A 63 -10.00 -0.88 15.94
N SER A 64 -9.64 -2.15 16.01
CA SER A 64 -10.56 -3.17 16.54
C SER A 64 -9.90 -4.01 17.63
N PRO A 65 -10.53 -4.13 18.80
CA PRO A 65 -10.12 -5.12 19.81
C PRO A 65 -10.38 -6.58 19.37
N LYS A 66 -10.97 -6.79 18.18
CA LYS A 66 -11.23 -8.11 17.59
C LYS A 66 -10.46 -8.24 16.28
N VAL A 67 -9.19 -8.49 16.38
CA VAL A 67 -8.20 -8.47 15.33
C VAL A 67 -8.52 -9.37 14.13
N LYS A 68 -9.08 -10.59 14.35
CA LYS A 68 -9.50 -11.46 13.23
C LYS A 68 -10.47 -10.76 12.27
N THR A 69 -11.46 -10.07 12.82
CA THR A 69 -12.43 -9.31 12.02
C THR A 69 -11.75 -8.18 11.22
N THR A 70 -10.63 -7.66 11.69
CA THR A 70 -9.85 -6.63 11.01
C THR A 70 -9.19 -7.19 9.76
N VAL A 71 -8.53 -8.35 9.85
CA VAL A 71 -7.88 -8.98 8.69
C VAL A 71 -8.91 -9.45 7.66
N ASP A 72 -10.03 -10.06 8.12
CA ASP A 72 -11.12 -10.46 7.22
C ASP A 72 -11.70 -9.26 6.45
N LYS A 73 -11.81 -8.10 7.10
CA LYS A 73 -12.26 -6.85 6.45
C LYS A 73 -11.21 -6.27 5.50
N ALA A 74 -9.93 -6.32 5.88
CA ALA A 74 -8.84 -5.89 5.00
C ALA A 74 -8.80 -6.77 3.75
N TRP A 75 -8.94 -8.08 3.91
CA TRP A 75 -9.07 -9.01 2.81
C TRP A 75 -10.27 -8.71 1.91
N ALA A 76 -11.44 -8.46 2.48
CA ALA A 76 -12.62 -8.08 1.71
C ALA A 76 -12.43 -6.76 0.94
N GLN A 77 -11.74 -5.76 1.53
CA GLN A 77 -11.41 -4.53 0.82
C GLN A 77 -10.45 -4.77 -0.33
N LEU A 78 -9.42 -5.58 -0.09
CA LEU A 78 -8.43 -5.94 -1.10
C LEU A 78 -9.08 -6.65 -2.30
N GLN A 79 -9.91 -7.66 -2.03
CA GLN A 79 -10.63 -8.37 -3.10
C GLN A 79 -11.54 -7.45 -3.92
N GLU A 80 -12.25 -6.53 -3.28
CA GLU A 80 -13.08 -5.56 -3.98
C GLU A 80 -12.24 -4.59 -4.80
N MET A 81 -11.08 -4.15 -4.30
CA MET A 81 -10.15 -3.34 -5.08
C MET A 81 -9.64 -4.10 -6.30
N GLU A 82 -9.33 -5.40 -6.18
CA GLU A 82 -8.95 -6.26 -7.30
C GLU A 82 -10.08 -6.38 -8.33
N GLN A 83 -11.31 -6.64 -7.87
CA GLN A 83 -12.46 -6.76 -8.75
C GLN A 83 -12.73 -5.46 -9.54
N LEU A 84 -12.68 -4.32 -8.87
CA LEU A 84 -12.95 -3.02 -9.49
C LEU A 84 -11.83 -2.56 -10.42
N SER A 85 -10.57 -2.84 -10.07
CA SER A 85 -9.40 -2.40 -10.86
C SER A 85 -9.06 -3.36 -12.00
N GLY A 86 -9.45 -4.62 -11.89
CA GLY A 86 -8.99 -5.71 -12.78
C GLY A 86 -7.51 -6.05 -12.59
N ARG A 87 -6.92 -5.67 -11.46
CA ARG A 87 -5.48 -5.80 -11.15
C ARG A 87 -5.29 -6.44 -9.80
N GLU A 88 -4.20 -7.17 -9.64
CA GLU A 88 -3.75 -7.61 -8.33
C GLU A 88 -3.42 -6.41 -7.43
N VAL A 89 -3.74 -6.50 -6.15
CA VAL A 89 -3.51 -5.46 -5.15
C VAL A 89 -2.42 -5.91 -4.21
N MET A 90 -1.41 -5.07 -4.02
CA MET A 90 -0.33 -5.29 -3.07
C MET A 90 -0.76 -4.87 -1.66
N GLY A 91 -0.45 -5.68 -0.66
CA GLY A 91 -0.57 -5.28 0.73
C GLY A 91 0.61 -4.41 1.15
N TYR A 92 0.39 -3.42 2.01
CA TYR A 92 1.44 -2.71 2.74
C TYR A 92 1.19 -2.88 4.23
N SER A 93 2.22 -3.21 4.98
CA SER A 93 2.17 -3.26 6.44
C SER A 93 3.56 -3.21 7.06
N ALA A 94 3.63 -2.77 8.32
CA ALA A 94 4.85 -2.86 9.11
C ALA A 94 4.93 -4.19 9.86
N GLY A 95 6.13 -4.79 9.91
CA GLY A 95 6.37 -6.06 10.60
C GLY A 95 5.91 -6.02 12.06
N TRP A 96 6.24 -4.95 12.79
CA TRP A 96 5.82 -4.77 14.17
C TRP A 96 4.30 -4.72 14.35
N PHE A 97 3.56 -4.18 13.37
CA PHE A 97 2.11 -4.12 13.41
C PHE A 97 1.51 -5.49 13.06
N TRP A 98 1.95 -6.08 11.96
CA TRP A 98 1.42 -7.34 11.45
C TRP A 98 1.63 -8.49 12.44
N ASP A 99 2.86 -8.65 12.92
CA ASP A 99 3.23 -9.75 13.82
C ASP A 99 2.55 -9.69 15.17
N LEU A 100 2.25 -8.49 15.64
CA LEU A 100 1.57 -8.28 16.92
C LEU A 100 0.05 -8.31 16.81
N TRP A 101 -0.50 -7.74 15.74
CA TRP A 101 -1.93 -7.45 15.64
C TRP A 101 -2.70 -8.27 14.59
N CYS A 102 -2.03 -8.92 13.66
CA CYS A 102 -2.67 -9.66 12.57
C CYS A 102 -2.29 -11.14 12.58
N ALA A 103 -1.03 -11.47 12.44
CA ALA A 103 -0.55 -12.84 12.29
C ALA A 103 -0.98 -13.82 13.40
N PRO A 104 -1.06 -13.44 14.69
CA PRO A 104 -1.49 -14.36 15.74
C PRO A 104 -2.95 -14.82 15.63
N PHE A 105 -3.77 -14.14 14.85
CA PHE A 105 -5.22 -14.32 14.80
C PHE A 105 -5.72 -14.94 13.51
N ILE A 106 -4.86 -15.18 12.55
CA ILE A 106 -5.19 -15.82 11.28
C ILE A 106 -4.26 -17.00 11.00
N PRO A 107 -4.73 -18.07 10.33
CA PRO A 107 -3.88 -19.19 9.97
C PRO A 107 -2.92 -18.78 8.84
N LEU A 108 -1.76 -19.43 8.76
CA LEU A 108 -0.80 -19.23 7.65
C LEU A 108 -1.38 -19.60 6.27
N THR A 109 -2.51 -20.28 6.23
CA THR A 109 -3.26 -20.58 5.01
C THR A 109 -4.24 -19.48 4.62
N HIS A 110 -4.27 -18.36 5.37
CA HIS A 110 -5.15 -17.25 5.01
C HIS A 110 -4.75 -16.67 3.65
N PRO A 111 -5.72 -16.45 2.74
CA PRO A 111 -5.41 -16.09 1.35
C PRO A 111 -4.71 -14.73 1.20
N ILE A 112 -4.72 -13.86 2.21
CA ILE A 112 -3.99 -12.59 2.18
C ILE A 112 -2.49 -12.81 1.97
N TYR A 113 -1.94 -13.93 2.45
CA TYR A 113 -0.52 -14.28 2.29
C TYR A 113 -0.14 -14.71 0.86
N THR A 114 -1.10 -14.81 -0.03
CA THR A 114 -0.85 -15.07 -1.46
C THR A 114 -0.64 -13.79 -2.27
N ARG A 115 -0.81 -12.62 -1.63
CA ARG A 115 -0.61 -11.34 -2.31
C ARG A 115 0.78 -10.82 -2.05
N ASP A 116 1.27 -10.05 -3.01
CA ASP A 116 2.51 -9.32 -2.86
C ASP A 116 2.46 -8.38 -1.67
N LEU A 117 3.57 -8.21 -0.99
CA LEU A 117 3.71 -7.36 0.18
C LEU A 117 4.75 -6.27 -0.06
N TRP A 118 4.38 -5.04 0.22
CA TRP A 118 5.30 -3.95 0.47
C TRP A 118 5.51 -3.86 2.00
N GLU A 119 6.69 -4.21 2.44
CA GLU A 119 7.04 -4.27 3.85
C GLU A 119 7.62 -2.94 4.33
N ALA A 120 6.99 -2.34 5.35
CA ALA A 120 7.58 -1.23 6.07
C ALA A 120 8.46 -1.79 7.19
N ASP A 121 9.73 -1.99 6.92
CA ASP A 121 10.71 -2.41 7.91
C ASP A 121 12.00 -1.59 7.79
N PRO A 122 12.12 -0.48 8.51
CA PRO A 122 13.36 0.30 8.58
C PRO A 122 14.44 -0.35 9.47
N GLY A 123 14.25 -1.59 9.89
CA GLY A 123 15.14 -2.34 10.77
C GLY A 123 15.89 -3.46 10.06
N PRO A 124 16.63 -4.31 10.81
CA PRO A 124 17.24 -5.50 10.24
C PRO A 124 16.13 -6.43 9.74
N ASN A 125 16.19 -6.75 8.44
CA ASN A 125 15.20 -7.52 7.71
C ASN A 125 14.81 -8.81 8.43
N THR A 126 13.70 -8.77 9.14
CA THR A 126 13.03 -9.96 9.65
C THR A 126 11.75 -10.10 8.83
N PRO A 127 11.61 -11.14 8.01
CA PRO A 127 10.41 -11.31 7.20
C PRO A 127 9.14 -11.26 8.03
N ILE A 128 8.14 -10.53 7.57
CA ILE A 128 6.83 -10.46 8.20
C ILE A 128 6.22 -11.87 8.25
N LYS A 129 5.67 -12.22 9.38
CA LYS A 129 5.04 -13.52 9.62
C LYS A 129 3.97 -13.84 8.57
N GLY A 130 4.13 -14.97 7.87
CA GLY A 130 3.21 -15.40 6.82
C GLY A 130 3.71 -15.10 5.40
N TRP A 131 4.66 -14.21 5.24
CA TRP A 131 5.40 -14.01 3.99
C TRP A 131 6.84 -14.48 4.17
N PRO A 132 7.12 -15.78 3.97
CA PRO A 132 8.42 -16.39 4.32
C PRO A 132 9.59 -15.83 3.51
N ASN A 133 9.31 -15.24 2.37
CA ASN A 133 10.31 -14.62 1.49
C ASN A 133 10.44 -13.10 1.74
N GLY A 134 9.73 -12.55 2.72
CA GLY A 134 9.61 -11.11 2.93
C GLY A 134 8.70 -10.42 1.93
N GLY A 135 8.74 -9.10 1.92
CA GLY A 135 8.07 -8.28 0.92
C GLY A 135 8.82 -8.28 -0.41
N ILE A 136 8.09 -8.10 -1.51
CA ILE A 136 8.70 -7.86 -2.82
C ILE A 136 9.22 -6.42 -2.95
N MET A 137 8.80 -5.56 -2.04
CA MET A 137 9.23 -4.18 -1.89
C MET A 137 9.40 -3.89 -0.40
N THR A 138 10.48 -3.23 -0.03
CA THR A 138 10.80 -2.94 1.36
C THR A 138 11.07 -1.45 1.53
N GLN A 139 10.35 -0.82 2.45
CA GLN A 139 10.61 0.57 2.83
C GLN A 139 11.83 0.59 3.78
N THR A 140 12.95 1.09 3.27
CA THR A 140 14.23 1.00 3.95
C THR A 140 14.61 2.25 4.72
N ILE A 141 14.08 3.40 4.32
CA ILE A 141 14.34 4.68 4.97
C ILE A 141 13.02 5.40 5.16
N LEU A 142 12.73 5.78 6.42
CA LEU A 142 11.63 6.66 6.77
C LEU A 142 12.15 8.10 6.85
N ASP A 143 11.31 9.03 6.41
CA ASP A 143 11.49 10.45 6.70
C ASP A 143 12.81 11.03 6.14
N TRP A 144 13.25 10.55 4.97
CA TRP A 144 14.45 11.07 4.31
C TRP A 144 14.21 12.50 3.82
N ARG A 145 15.13 13.39 4.17
CA ARG A 145 15.10 14.79 3.70
C ARG A 145 15.64 14.88 2.28
N ALA A 146 14.73 14.88 1.32
CA ALA A 146 15.09 14.97 -0.09
C ALA A 146 15.63 16.37 -0.45
N PRO A 147 16.85 16.50 -0.98
CA PRO A 147 17.36 17.79 -1.42
C PRO A 147 16.45 18.45 -2.46
N GLY A 148 16.04 19.68 -2.21
CA GLY A 148 15.16 20.43 -3.11
C GLY A 148 13.67 20.11 -3.00
N PHE A 149 13.29 19.13 -2.20
CA PHE A 149 11.89 18.85 -1.91
C PHE A 149 11.41 19.74 -0.75
N ILE A 150 10.40 20.53 -0.99
CA ILE A 150 9.83 21.48 -0.01
C ILE A 150 8.35 21.17 0.13
N ASP A 151 7.88 21.06 1.38
CA ASP A 151 6.46 20.88 1.67
C ASP A 151 5.63 22.15 1.39
N THR A 152 4.32 22.04 1.50
CA THR A 152 3.41 23.17 1.26
C THR A 152 3.56 24.32 2.24
N ALA A 153 4.26 24.13 3.36
CA ALA A 153 4.58 25.15 4.36
C ALA A 153 5.97 25.78 4.15
N GLY A 154 6.73 25.32 3.15
CA GLY A 154 8.06 25.82 2.82
C GLY A 154 9.19 25.18 3.64
N ASN A 155 8.92 24.10 4.38
CA ASN A 155 9.94 23.34 5.11
C ASN A 155 10.60 22.30 4.20
N PRO A 156 11.82 21.82 4.52
CA PRO A 156 12.38 20.66 3.85
C PRO A 156 11.40 19.49 3.92
N GLY A 157 10.93 19.04 2.77
CA GLY A 157 10.01 17.92 2.67
C GLY A 157 10.69 16.60 2.97
N HIS A 158 9.91 15.66 3.44
CA HIS A 158 10.33 14.31 3.82
C HIS A 158 9.68 13.32 2.88
N ILE A 159 10.41 12.30 2.48
CA ILE A 159 9.93 11.17 1.69
C ILE A 159 10.45 9.87 2.29
N ASP A 160 9.72 8.81 2.06
CA ASP A 160 10.16 7.47 2.40
C ASP A 160 10.79 6.82 1.16
N LEU A 161 11.87 6.07 1.36
CA LEU A 161 12.54 5.34 0.30
C LEU A 161 12.28 3.85 0.46
N SER A 162 12.06 3.19 -0.67
CA SER A 162 11.86 1.74 -0.70
C SER A 162 12.71 1.10 -1.77
N ASP A 163 13.19 -0.10 -1.47
CA ASP A 163 13.88 -0.96 -2.40
C ASP A 163 12.90 -1.97 -3.00
N VAL A 164 13.05 -2.23 -4.28
CA VAL A 164 12.31 -3.25 -5.03
C VAL A 164 13.26 -3.95 -5.99
N ASP A 165 13.08 -5.24 -6.20
CA ASP A 165 13.84 -5.97 -7.22
C ASP A 165 13.59 -5.38 -8.61
N GLU A 166 14.66 -5.16 -9.39
CA GLU A 166 14.58 -4.52 -10.69
C GLU A 166 13.71 -5.30 -11.69
N ALA A 167 13.76 -6.62 -11.66
CA ALA A 167 12.92 -7.45 -12.54
C ALA A 167 11.43 -7.34 -12.17
N VAL A 168 11.11 -7.26 -10.87
CA VAL A 168 9.76 -7.01 -10.36
C VAL A 168 9.28 -5.64 -10.81
N PHE A 169 10.08 -4.60 -10.59
CA PHE A 169 9.73 -3.23 -10.99
C PHE A 169 9.48 -3.14 -12.51
N ASN A 170 10.39 -3.67 -13.32
CA ASN A 170 10.25 -3.68 -14.76
C ASN A 170 9.01 -4.46 -15.26
N SER A 171 8.57 -5.48 -14.53
CA SER A 171 7.34 -6.20 -14.84
C SER A 171 6.08 -5.33 -14.70
N TRP A 172 6.14 -4.32 -13.85
CA TRP A 172 5.02 -3.39 -13.62
C TRP A 172 4.98 -2.24 -14.62
N VAL A 173 6.15 -1.67 -14.92
CA VAL A 173 6.22 -0.40 -15.67
C VAL A 173 6.59 -0.59 -17.14
N GLY A 174 7.05 -1.76 -17.50
CA GLY A 174 7.64 -2.07 -18.80
C GLY A 174 9.09 -1.56 -18.92
N PRO A 175 9.76 -1.94 -19.99
CA PRO A 175 11.12 -1.51 -20.28
C PRO A 175 11.19 -0.02 -20.64
#